data_108d5be34af4672f54a0f53005c09af2
#
_entry.id   108d5be34af4672f54a0f53005c09af2
#
_cell.length_a   1.000
_cell.length_b   1.000
_cell.length_c   1.000
_cell.angle_alpha   90.00
_cell.angle_beta   90.00
_cell.angle_gamma   90.00
#
_symmetry.space_group_name_H-M   'P 1'
#
loop_
_entity.id
_entity.type
_entity.pdbx_description
1 polymer ?
#
loop_
_entity_poly.entity_id
_entity_poly.type
_entity_poly.pdbx_seq_one_letter_code
_entity_poly.pdbx_strand_id
1 'polypeptide(L)'
;MSKILKFLLISFFIFDELNSQENNFSAEIKSSPHESDFWWNDYNNYGLDLSKINFSSKINIIRGNVTYFSQIFILDDEVNLLFKETYLKISIKNNTFLKIGKYYRDFSNYFNDDLSSGHFLISRNSSPMPKIGIVSNKTFKKFKKLDFDYGIAHGQFKKDDFYLEAPLLHEKFLYMNIDLKENKKLSIGIVHEAIWAGETQELGKLPSSFKDYLKVFISADGPLLEGEPHPNALGSHVGIWDFNFNKKYEGDRSIKLYYQHYFEDTSSLRFANKTDGLWGAELINFLPKTNFLIEYINTKNAWSDPPYQRDYYYWNYQYKLGWSYENNALGNPLVKAFKLGEFVHLGSKGEISEYHYDLRILRKINAHDNFKYTFSINKNINNRLKVGVFTMNSSSKSNFYGISFSTFFK
;
A
#
# COMPACT_ATOMS: atom_id res chain seq x y z
N MET A 1 34.40 11.47 -8.30
CA MET A 1 33.75 10.24 -7.82
C MET A 1 32.38 10.63 -7.29
N SER A 2 31.30 10.16 -7.89
CA SER A 2 29.93 10.59 -7.53
C SER A 2 29.63 10.25 -6.06
N LYS A 3 28.79 11.05 -5.40
CA LYS A 3 28.38 10.79 -4.00
C LYS A 3 27.72 9.42 -3.87
N ILE A 4 27.05 8.92 -4.93
CA ILE A 4 26.48 7.57 -5.04
C ILE A 4 27.58 6.50 -4.90
N LEU A 5 28.73 6.68 -5.57
CA LEU A 5 29.84 5.72 -5.49
C LEU A 5 30.50 5.69 -4.10
N LYS A 6 30.56 6.86 -3.42
CA LYS A 6 31.02 6.94 -2.03
C LYS A 6 30.07 6.24 -1.07
N PHE A 7 28.75 6.38 -1.27
CA PHE A 7 27.74 5.72 -0.45
C PHE A 7 27.75 4.19 -0.67
N LEU A 8 27.89 3.74 -1.91
CA LEU A 8 28.08 2.32 -2.24
C LEU A 8 29.33 1.73 -1.56
N LEU A 9 30.45 2.47 -1.54
CA LEU A 9 31.65 2.05 -0.85
C LEU A 9 31.47 2.01 0.67
N ILE A 10 30.84 3.00 1.28
CA ILE A 10 30.58 3.04 2.72
C ILE A 10 29.61 1.92 3.13
N SER A 11 28.57 1.64 2.34
CA SER A 11 27.68 0.51 2.61
C SER A 11 28.43 -0.85 2.52
N PHE A 12 29.39 -0.99 1.63
CA PHE A 12 30.22 -2.20 1.52
C PHE A 12 31.05 -2.45 2.79
N PHE A 13 31.65 -1.42 3.41
CA PHE A 13 32.47 -1.55 4.60
C PHE A 13 31.68 -1.77 5.90
N ILE A 14 30.46 -1.26 6.00
CA ILE A 14 29.61 -1.43 7.20
C ILE A 14 29.08 -2.87 7.30
N PHE A 15 28.98 -3.61 6.20
CA PHE A 15 28.38 -4.94 6.17
C PHE A 15 29.34 -6.10 6.41
N ASP A 16 30.65 -5.91 6.25
CA ASP A 16 31.63 -6.97 6.58
C ASP A 16 31.73 -7.27 8.10
N GLU A 17 31.33 -6.33 8.96
CA GLU A 17 31.32 -6.53 10.43
C GLU A 17 29.97 -7.07 10.98
N LEU A 18 28.92 -7.19 10.15
CA LEU A 18 27.59 -7.63 10.59
C LEU A 18 27.39 -9.15 10.42
N ASN A 19 28.33 -9.95 10.88
CA ASN A 19 28.17 -11.41 10.96
C ASN A 19 27.11 -11.80 12.00
N SER A 20 25.82 -11.82 11.63
CA SER A 20 24.76 -12.44 12.44
C SER A 20 23.54 -12.86 11.64
N GLN A 21 22.99 -13.89 12.06
CA GLN A 21 22.14 -14.97 11.57
C GLN A 21 20.99 -14.69 10.58
N GLU A 22 20.53 -13.47 10.29
CA GLU A 22 19.43 -13.22 9.32
C GLU A 22 19.39 -11.78 8.78
N ASN A 23 20.55 -11.22 8.45
CA ASN A 23 20.60 -9.90 7.84
C ASN A 23 20.47 -10.02 6.32
N ASN A 24 19.52 -9.31 5.74
CA ASN A 24 19.35 -9.24 4.29
C ASN A 24 19.58 -7.81 3.81
N PHE A 25 20.41 -7.67 2.80
CA PHE A 25 20.64 -6.41 2.10
C PHE A 25 20.41 -6.62 0.61
N SER A 26 19.68 -5.70 -0.01
CA SER A 26 19.60 -5.62 -1.47
C SER A 26 19.73 -4.19 -1.95
N ALA A 27 20.35 -4.02 -3.11
CA ALA A 27 20.43 -2.72 -3.77
C ALA A 27 20.08 -2.86 -5.25
N GLU A 28 19.43 -1.87 -5.81
CA GLU A 28 19.04 -1.80 -7.21
C GLU A 28 19.36 -0.42 -7.79
N ILE A 29 19.91 -0.39 -8.99
CA ILE A 29 20.09 0.82 -9.79
C ILE A 29 19.25 0.66 -11.05
N LYS A 30 18.41 1.63 -11.33
CA LYS A 30 17.67 1.73 -12.59
C LYS A 30 18.12 2.97 -13.34
N SER A 31 18.33 2.83 -14.65
CA SER A 31 18.68 3.94 -15.52
C SER A 31 17.81 3.92 -16.76
N SER A 32 17.35 5.09 -17.17
CA SER A 32 16.60 5.31 -18.40
C SER A 32 17.07 6.57 -19.09
N PRO A 33 17.12 6.61 -20.44
CA PRO A 33 17.48 7.80 -21.19
C PRO A 33 16.38 8.88 -21.20
N HIS A 34 15.19 8.57 -20.71
CA HIS A 34 14.03 9.47 -20.76
C HIS A 34 13.61 9.93 -19.37
N GLU A 35 13.15 11.17 -19.26
CA GLU A 35 12.40 11.66 -18.12
C GLU A 35 11.03 10.97 -18.05
N SER A 36 10.61 10.59 -16.87
CA SER A 36 9.53 9.63 -16.71
C SER A 36 8.20 10.30 -16.44
N ASP A 37 7.46 10.57 -17.47
CA ASP A 37 6.02 10.85 -17.40
C ASP A 37 5.16 9.59 -17.55
N PHE A 38 5.65 8.42 -17.11
CA PHE A 38 4.93 7.16 -17.31
C PHE A 38 4.13 6.79 -16.08
N TRP A 39 2.88 6.37 -16.30
CA TRP A 39 1.89 6.04 -15.28
C TRP A 39 2.38 5.06 -14.22
N TRP A 40 3.25 4.12 -14.56
CA TRP A 40 3.76 3.15 -13.62
C TRP A 40 4.84 3.73 -12.69
N ASN A 41 5.54 4.76 -13.13
CA ASN A 41 6.45 5.50 -12.29
C ASN A 41 5.70 6.41 -11.30
N ASP A 42 4.50 6.89 -11.70
CA ASP A 42 3.65 7.72 -10.85
C ASP A 42 2.84 6.89 -9.86
N TYR A 43 2.65 5.58 -10.13
CA TYR A 43 1.78 4.72 -9.34
C TYR A 43 2.56 3.69 -8.56
N ASN A 44 2.19 3.53 -7.27
CA ASN A 44 2.79 2.56 -6.36
C ASN A 44 4.31 2.66 -6.24
N ASN A 45 4.85 3.86 -6.38
CA ASN A 45 6.26 4.16 -6.35
C ASN A 45 6.66 5.05 -5.16
N TYR A 46 6.02 4.88 -4.02
CA TYR A 46 6.35 5.56 -2.76
C TYR A 46 6.21 7.10 -2.83
N GLY A 47 5.43 7.63 -3.77
CA GLY A 47 5.35 9.07 -4.03
C GLY A 47 6.66 9.66 -4.55
N LEU A 48 7.46 8.89 -5.26
CA LEU A 48 8.73 9.31 -5.84
C LEU A 48 8.57 9.61 -7.33
N ASP A 49 9.09 10.75 -7.75
CA ASP A 49 9.43 11.00 -9.14
C ASP A 49 10.69 10.22 -9.50
N LEU A 50 10.58 9.27 -10.41
CA LEU A 50 11.75 8.53 -10.87
C LEU A 50 12.52 9.35 -11.89
N SER A 51 13.70 9.78 -11.51
CA SER A 51 14.68 10.45 -12.35
C SER A 51 15.40 9.47 -13.33
N LYS A 52 16.29 9.99 -14.16
CA LYS A 52 17.05 9.18 -15.14
C LYS A 52 17.87 8.08 -14.50
N ILE A 53 18.38 8.31 -13.31
CA ILE A 53 19.13 7.31 -12.52
C ILE A 53 18.55 7.25 -11.11
N ASN A 54 18.11 6.07 -10.73
CA ASN A 54 17.54 5.80 -9.42
C ASN A 54 18.30 4.69 -8.73
N PHE A 55 18.71 4.94 -7.49
CA PHE A 55 19.26 3.94 -6.61
C PHE A 55 18.26 3.64 -5.49
N SER A 56 18.05 2.38 -5.19
CA SER A 56 17.29 1.93 -4.02
C SER A 56 18.02 0.86 -3.25
N SER A 57 17.82 0.84 -1.94
CA SER A 57 18.40 -0.17 -1.05
C SER A 57 17.38 -0.58 0.00
N LYS A 58 17.36 -1.88 0.32
CA LYS A 58 16.58 -2.46 1.42
C LYS A 58 17.52 -3.12 2.42
N ILE A 59 17.31 -2.82 3.68
CA ILE A 59 18.07 -3.33 4.82
C ILE A 59 17.08 -3.98 5.78
N ASN A 60 17.33 -5.24 6.14
CA ASN A 60 16.55 -5.94 7.15
C ASN A 60 17.53 -6.58 8.15
N ILE A 61 17.43 -6.17 9.42
CA ILE A 61 18.30 -6.66 10.51
C ILE A 61 17.42 -7.23 11.61
N ILE A 62 17.65 -8.48 11.99
CA ILE A 62 16.94 -9.16 13.05
C ILE A 62 17.89 -9.45 14.22
N ARG A 63 17.52 -8.99 15.41
CA ARG A 63 18.28 -9.17 16.66
C ARG A 63 17.34 -9.61 17.78
N GLY A 64 17.32 -10.90 18.09
CA GLY A 64 16.40 -11.46 19.08
C GLY A 64 14.94 -11.20 18.72
N ASN A 65 14.25 -10.42 19.55
CA ASN A 65 12.85 -10.06 19.33
C ASN A 65 12.65 -8.71 18.60
N VAL A 66 13.73 -8.08 18.15
CA VAL A 66 13.70 -6.79 17.45
C VAL A 66 14.06 -6.97 15.98
N THR A 67 13.24 -6.41 15.09
CA THR A 67 13.54 -6.29 13.67
C THR A 67 13.66 -4.80 13.32
N TYR A 68 14.75 -4.42 12.68
CA TYR A 68 14.90 -3.14 12.02
C TYR A 68 14.75 -3.34 10.51
N PHE A 69 13.91 -2.53 9.88
CA PHE A 69 13.76 -2.48 8.43
C PHE A 69 13.95 -1.06 7.93
N SER A 70 14.66 -0.89 6.82
CA SER A 70 14.79 0.40 6.14
C SER A 70 14.82 0.24 4.63
N GLN A 71 14.09 1.08 3.93
CA GLN A 71 14.14 1.24 2.49
C GLN A 71 14.54 2.67 2.14
N ILE A 72 15.64 2.79 1.41
CA ILE A 72 16.31 4.05 1.11
C ILE A 72 16.33 4.23 -0.41
N PHE A 73 16.07 5.45 -0.86
CA PHE A 73 16.18 5.86 -2.26
C PHE A 73 17.14 7.03 -2.39
N ILE A 74 17.85 7.09 -3.51
CA ILE A 74 18.63 8.23 -3.96
C ILE A 74 18.24 8.49 -5.40
N LEU A 75 17.78 9.70 -5.69
CA LEU A 75 17.41 10.15 -7.03
C LEU A 75 18.52 11.03 -7.60
N ASP A 76 18.61 11.09 -8.93
CA ASP A 76 19.68 11.82 -9.65
C ASP A 76 19.63 13.32 -9.42
N ASP A 77 18.43 13.88 -9.39
CA ASP A 77 18.21 15.34 -9.35
C ASP A 77 18.48 15.95 -7.98
N GLU A 78 18.30 15.16 -6.92
CA GLU A 78 18.58 15.55 -5.55
C GLU A 78 19.35 14.44 -4.82
N VAL A 79 20.63 14.68 -4.51
CA VAL A 79 21.46 13.72 -3.76
C VAL A 79 21.02 13.67 -2.29
N ASN A 80 19.73 13.53 -2.04
CA ASN A 80 19.15 13.39 -0.72
C ASN A 80 18.80 11.93 -0.46
N LEU A 81 19.11 11.45 0.74
CA LEU A 81 18.68 10.14 1.21
C LEU A 81 17.20 10.20 1.56
N LEU A 82 16.37 9.54 0.77
CA LEU A 82 14.94 9.47 0.98
C LEU A 82 14.59 8.18 1.71
N PHE A 83 14.41 8.25 3.02
CA PHE A 83 13.94 7.13 3.82
C PHE A 83 12.44 6.95 3.63
N LYS A 84 12.04 5.86 2.97
CA LYS A 84 10.64 5.51 2.79
C LYS A 84 10.20 4.57 3.92
N GLU A 85 10.01 3.30 3.69
CA GLU A 85 9.62 2.41 4.76
C GLU A 85 10.80 2.20 5.72
N THR A 86 10.67 2.67 6.97
CA THR A 86 11.74 2.59 7.97
C THR A 86 11.11 2.46 9.35
N TYR A 87 11.28 1.29 9.97
CA TYR A 87 10.63 0.98 11.24
C TYR A 87 11.44 0.02 12.13
N LEU A 88 11.10 0.05 13.40
CA LEU A 88 11.41 -0.98 14.38
C LEU A 88 10.16 -1.81 14.67
N LYS A 89 10.29 -3.13 14.64
CA LYS A 89 9.28 -4.09 15.06
C LYS A 89 9.80 -4.87 16.24
N ILE A 90 9.08 -4.83 17.36
CA ILE A 90 9.45 -5.52 18.61
C ILE A 90 8.42 -6.62 18.86
N SER A 91 8.85 -7.86 18.76
CA SER A 91 7.99 -9.02 19.05
C SER A 91 7.84 -9.18 20.57
N ILE A 92 6.59 -9.16 21.03
CA ILE A 92 6.17 -9.37 22.42
C ILE A 92 5.64 -10.80 22.53
N LYS A 93 5.30 -11.25 23.72
CA LYS A 93 4.70 -12.58 23.93
C LYS A 93 3.36 -12.75 23.18
N ASN A 94 2.99 -13.99 22.84
CA ASN A 94 1.70 -14.39 22.29
C ASN A 94 1.35 -13.80 20.93
N ASN A 95 2.28 -13.87 19.97
CA ASN A 95 2.08 -13.38 18.60
C ASN A 95 1.65 -11.90 18.55
N THR A 96 2.11 -11.11 19.50
CA THR A 96 1.88 -9.67 19.56
C THR A 96 3.17 -8.94 19.25
N PHE A 97 3.11 -7.88 18.46
CA PHE A 97 4.26 -7.01 18.21
C PHE A 97 3.88 -5.53 18.26
N LEU A 98 4.84 -4.73 18.68
CA LEU A 98 4.83 -3.27 18.58
C LEU A 98 5.64 -2.86 17.35
N LYS A 99 5.16 -1.92 16.57
CA LYS A 99 5.85 -1.37 15.39
C LYS A 99 5.88 0.15 15.47
N ILE A 100 7.06 0.74 15.28
CA ILE A 100 7.28 2.18 15.41
C ILE A 100 8.11 2.65 14.24
N GLY A 101 7.66 3.67 13.52
CA GLY A 101 8.37 4.26 12.39
C GLY A 101 7.46 4.56 11.21
N LYS A 102 8.03 4.65 10.02
CA LYS A 102 7.31 4.84 8.76
C LYS A 102 7.00 3.48 8.16
N TYR A 103 5.73 3.12 8.04
CA TYR A 103 5.30 1.86 7.43
C TYR A 103 3.89 1.98 6.86
N TYR A 104 3.57 1.08 5.92
CA TYR A 104 2.27 1.12 5.24
C TYR A 104 1.16 0.55 6.12
N ARG A 105 1.01 -0.77 6.20
CA ARG A 105 -0.07 -1.44 6.91
C ARG A 105 0.40 -2.75 7.52
N ASP A 106 -0.32 -3.23 8.50
CA ASP A 106 -0.14 -4.54 9.13
C ASP A 106 -1.41 -5.42 9.00
N PHE A 107 -2.32 -5.03 8.10
CA PHE A 107 -3.53 -5.77 7.72
C PHE A 107 -3.46 -6.20 6.25
N SER A 108 -4.45 -6.98 5.77
CA SER A 108 -4.47 -7.54 4.40
C SER A 108 -3.16 -8.24 4.01
N ASN A 109 -2.61 -9.04 4.93
CA ASN A 109 -1.31 -9.72 4.75
C ASN A 109 -1.28 -10.72 3.58
N TYR A 110 -2.43 -11.06 3.02
CA TYR A 110 -2.57 -11.88 1.81
C TYR A 110 -2.22 -11.12 0.53
N PHE A 111 -2.26 -9.80 0.56
CA PHE A 111 -2.21 -8.93 -0.61
C PHE A 111 -0.81 -8.88 -1.22
N ASN A 112 -0.74 -8.94 -2.55
CA ASN A 112 0.50 -8.92 -3.31
C ASN A 112 0.80 -7.50 -3.83
N ASP A 113 1.44 -6.67 -2.99
CA ASP A 113 1.80 -5.29 -3.35
C ASP A 113 2.74 -5.17 -4.56
N ASP A 114 3.49 -6.24 -4.87
CA ASP A 114 4.46 -6.20 -5.96
C ASP A 114 3.82 -6.44 -7.33
N LEU A 115 2.62 -7.03 -7.39
CA LEU A 115 1.96 -7.40 -8.64
C LEU A 115 0.61 -6.68 -8.83
N SER A 116 -0.02 -6.24 -7.75
CA SER A 116 -1.31 -5.57 -7.73
C SER A 116 -1.26 -4.15 -8.33
N SER A 117 -2.43 -3.65 -8.72
CA SER A 117 -2.66 -2.23 -9.06
C SER A 117 -2.52 -1.28 -7.87
N GLY A 118 -2.55 -1.82 -6.65
CA GLY A 118 -2.49 -1.09 -5.38
C GLY A 118 -3.67 -1.43 -4.46
N HIS A 119 -3.39 -1.54 -3.17
CA HIS A 119 -4.40 -1.80 -2.14
C HIS A 119 -5.42 -0.66 -2.07
N PHE A 120 -6.71 -0.96 -1.88
CA PHE A 120 -7.75 0.05 -1.99
C PHE A 120 -7.70 1.10 -0.86
N LEU A 121 -7.23 0.76 0.33
CA LEU A 121 -7.15 1.68 1.46
C LEU A 121 -5.74 2.26 1.67
N ILE A 122 -4.71 1.41 1.77
CA ILE A 122 -3.30 1.82 1.92
C ILE A 122 -2.43 1.09 0.92
N SER A 123 -1.88 1.79 -0.05
CA SER A 123 -0.98 1.27 -1.08
C SER A 123 0.42 1.89 -0.97
N ARG A 124 1.34 1.45 -1.83
CA ARG A 124 2.66 2.08 -2.00
C ARG A 124 2.64 3.31 -2.93
N ASN A 125 1.47 3.87 -3.21
CA ASN A 125 1.34 5.04 -4.08
C ASN A 125 1.83 6.33 -3.41
N SER A 126 1.63 6.49 -2.10
CA SER A 126 2.19 7.59 -1.32
C SER A 126 3.41 7.15 -0.51
N SER A 127 4.09 8.12 0.11
CA SER A 127 5.07 7.82 1.16
C SER A 127 4.40 7.14 2.37
N PRO A 128 5.06 6.21 3.07
CA PRO A 128 4.53 5.66 4.29
C PRO A 128 4.55 6.69 5.42
N MET A 129 3.47 6.75 6.19
CA MET A 129 3.34 7.69 7.30
C MET A 129 4.08 7.21 8.56
N PRO A 130 4.59 8.14 9.40
CA PRO A 130 5.08 7.81 10.72
C PRO A 130 3.92 7.36 11.61
N LYS A 131 4.03 6.15 12.16
CA LYS A 131 3.01 5.52 13.01
C LYS A 131 3.64 4.77 14.18
N ILE A 132 2.86 4.59 15.23
CA ILE A 132 3.08 3.62 16.29
C ILE A 132 1.87 2.71 16.34
N GLY A 133 2.08 1.40 16.28
CA GLY A 133 1.00 0.42 16.25
C GLY A 133 1.31 -0.84 17.03
N ILE A 134 0.26 -1.46 17.53
CA ILE A 134 0.29 -2.78 18.15
C ILE A 134 -0.62 -3.72 17.39
N VAL A 135 -0.10 -4.91 17.08
CA VAL A 135 -0.81 -5.94 16.34
C VAL A 135 -0.71 -7.26 17.09
N SER A 136 -1.79 -8.00 17.12
CA SER A 136 -1.86 -9.30 17.77
C SER A 136 -2.64 -10.31 16.93
N ASN A 137 -2.18 -11.56 16.96
CA ASN A 137 -2.93 -12.72 16.48
C ASN A 137 -3.32 -13.60 17.67
N LYS A 138 -4.56 -14.02 17.73
CA LYS A 138 -5.08 -14.88 18.80
C LYS A 138 -5.88 -16.06 18.29
N THR A 139 -5.38 -17.26 18.53
CA THR A 139 -6.11 -18.50 18.32
C THR A 139 -6.91 -18.87 19.58
N PHE A 140 -8.19 -19.14 19.44
CA PHE A 140 -9.03 -19.59 20.53
C PHE A 140 -8.94 -21.11 20.68
N LYS A 141 -8.45 -21.60 21.84
CA LYS A 141 -8.30 -23.05 22.10
C LYS A 141 -9.59 -23.87 21.89
N LYS A 142 -10.76 -23.27 22.17
CA LYS A 142 -12.06 -23.89 21.99
C LYS A 142 -12.45 -24.05 20.53
N PHE A 143 -11.97 -23.15 19.66
CA PHE A 143 -12.26 -23.13 18.23
C PHE A 143 -10.96 -23.23 17.43
N LYS A 144 -10.36 -24.42 17.40
CA LYS A 144 -9.03 -24.68 16.78
C LYS A 144 -8.90 -24.27 15.31
N LYS A 145 -10.01 -23.95 14.65
CA LYS A 145 -10.07 -23.52 13.24
C LYS A 145 -10.31 -22.02 13.08
N LEU A 146 -10.28 -21.26 14.18
CA LEU A 146 -10.64 -19.85 14.18
C LEU A 146 -9.53 -19.04 14.83
N ASP A 147 -8.96 -18.14 14.06
CA ASP A 147 -7.97 -17.16 14.48
C ASP A 147 -8.49 -15.75 14.29
N PHE A 148 -8.06 -14.83 15.15
CA PHE A 148 -8.33 -13.42 15.02
C PHE A 148 -7.03 -12.63 14.91
N ASP A 149 -6.91 -11.82 13.85
CA ASP A 149 -5.87 -10.79 13.71
C ASP A 149 -6.50 -9.43 14.02
N TYR A 150 -5.90 -8.69 14.90
CA TYR A 150 -6.38 -7.35 15.24
C TYR A 150 -5.23 -6.41 15.56
N GLY A 151 -5.45 -5.13 15.32
CA GLY A 151 -4.45 -4.13 15.58
C GLY A 151 -5.04 -2.74 15.68
N ILE A 152 -4.24 -1.87 16.25
CA ILE A 152 -4.50 -0.45 16.36
C ILE A 152 -3.20 0.30 16.13
N ALA A 153 -3.26 1.40 15.38
CA ALA A 153 -2.12 2.29 15.20
C ALA A 153 -2.56 3.76 15.23
N HIS A 154 -1.61 4.60 15.58
CA HIS A 154 -1.74 6.05 15.51
C HIS A 154 -0.59 6.61 14.70
N GLY A 155 -0.91 7.53 13.80
CA GLY A 155 0.05 8.22 12.97
C GLY A 155 -0.18 9.71 12.97
N GLN A 156 0.69 10.41 12.27
CA GLN A 156 0.61 11.84 12.08
C GLN A 156 0.85 12.17 10.61
N PHE A 157 0.00 13.00 10.07
CA PHE A 157 0.19 13.60 8.76
C PHE A 157 1.32 14.62 8.81
N LYS A 158 1.64 15.21 7.68
CA LYS A 158 2.64 16.27 7.58
C LYS A 158 1.95 17.63 7.64
N LYS A 159 2.63 18.58 8.26
CA LYS A 159 2.28 19.99 8.14
C LYS A 159 2.63 20.47 6.74
N ASP A 160 1.74 21.22 6.10
CA ASP A 160 1.90 21.79 4.76
C ASP A 160 1.18 23.15 4.67
N ASP A 161 1.00 23.65 3.46
CA ASP A 161 0.32 24.93 3.25
C ASP A 161 -1.17 24.88 3.56
N PHE A 162 -1.78 23.70 3.54
CA PHE A 162 -3.20 23.52 3.88
C PHE A 162 -3.40 23.26 5.37
N TYR A 163 -2.54 22.45 6.00
CA TYR A 163 -2.61 22.13 7.43
C TYR A 163 -1.63 22.97 8.22
N LEU A 164 -2.15 23.96 8.99
CA LEU A 164 -1.37 24.79 9.92
C LEU A 164 -0.84 23.97 11.11
N GLU A 165 -1.65 23.03 11.63
CA GLU A 165 -1.24 21.94 12.51
C GLU A 165 -1.56 20.62 11.81
N ALA A 166 -0.60 19.70 11.83
CA ALA A 166 -0.72 18.40 11.17
C ALA A 166 -1.85 17.57 11.78
N PRO A 167 -2.78 17.02 10.95
CA PRO A 167 -3.79 16.09 11.43
C PRO A 167 -3.17 14.79 11.95
N LEU A 168 -3.95 14.05 12.71
CA LEU A 168 -3.61 12.74 13.23
C LEU A 168 -4.33 11.64 12.44
N LEU A 169 -3.69 10.47 12.37
CA LEU A 169 -4.27 9.24 11.85
C LEU A 169 -4.65 8.32 13.00
N HIS A 170 -5.86 7.78 12.96
CA HIS A 170 -6.27 6.61 13.72
C HIS A 170 -6.50 5.44 12.77
N GLU A 171 -5.89 4.28 13.06
CA GLU A 171 -6.04 3.04 12.30
C GLU A 171 -6.44 1.92 13.26
N LYS A 172 -7.40 1.08 12.87
CA LYS A 172 -7.74 -0.16 13.57
C LYS A 172 -8.28 -1.20 12.59
N PHE A 173 -8.06 -2.46 12.92
CA PHE A 173 -8.58 -3.57 12.13
C PHE A 173 -8.90 -4.81 12.98
N LEU A 174 -9.80 -5.62 12.45
CA LEU A 174 -10.13 -6.93 12.99
C LEU A 174 -10.40 -7.89 11.84
N TYR A 175 -9.71 -9.02 11.83
CA TYR A 175 -9.93 -10.14 10.91
C TYR A 175 -10.34 -11.37 11.68
N MET A 176 -11.31 -12.10 11.15
CA MET A 176 -11.66 -13.44 11.51
C MET A 176 -11.16 -14.39 10.42
N ASN A 177 -10.24 -15.26 10.77
CA ASN A 177 -9.65 -16.25 9.88
C ASN A 177 -10.23 -17.64 10.21
N ILE A 178 -10.76 -18.33 9.23
CA ILE A 178 -11.42 -19.61 9.36
C ILE A 178 -10.66 -20.64 8.52
N ASP A 179 -10.06 -21.64 9.18
CA ASP A 179 -9.47 -22.77 8.50
C ASP A 179 -10.57 -23.77 8.10
N LEU A 180 -10.80 -23.86 6.82
CA LEU A 180 -11.74 -24.79 6.20
C LEU A 180 -11.04 -26.13 5.92
N LYS A 181 -11.81 -27.15 5.53
CA LYS A 181 -11.23 -28.42 5.06
C LYS A 181 -10.45 -28.23 3.75
N GLU A 182 -9.62 -29.24 3.40
CA GLU A 182 -8.91 -29.31 2.12
C GLU A 182 -7.97 -28.10 1.84
N ASN A 183 -7.20 -27.65 2.82
CA ASN A 183 -6.24 -26.56 2.70
C ASN A 183 -6.85 -25.24 2.22
N LYS A 184 -8.10 -24.98 2.61
CA LYS A 184 -8.81 -23.72 2.33
C LYS A 184 -8.83 -22.85 3.56
N LYS A 185 -8.60 -21.56 3.38
CA LYS A 185 -8.72 -20.52 4.42
C LYS A 185 -9.63 -19.41 3.93
N LEU A 186 -10.57 -18.99 4.76
CA LEU A 186 -11.40 -17.81 4.55
C LEU A 186 -11.02 -16.77 5.60
N SER A 187 -10.77 -15.54 5.17
CA SER A 187 -10.56 -14.39 6.05
C SER A 187 -11.62 -13.34 5.77
N ILE A 188 -12.24 -12.84 6.82
CA ILE A 188 -13.22 -11.75 6.76
C ILE A 188 -12.72 -10.68 7.71
N GLY A 189 -12.48 -9.50 7.20
CA GLY A 189 -11.92 -8.38 7.95
C GLY A 189 -12.74 -7.10 7.82
N ILE A 190 -12.59 -6.25 8.80
CA ILE A 190 -12.96 -4.85 8.73
C ILE A 190 -11.73 -4.03 9.12
N VAL A 191 -11.41 -3.06 8.27
CA VAL A 191 -10.36 -2.07 8.53
C VAL A 191 -11.00 -0.70 8.54
N HIS A 192 -10.66 0.10 9.52
CA HIS A 192 -11.17 1.45 9.66
C HIS A 192 -10.01 2.40 9.97
N GLU A 193 -9.96 3.49 9.23
CA GLU A 193 -9.01 4.56 9.42
C GLU A 193 -9.74 5.90 9.50
N ALA A 194 -9.15 6.86 10.23
CA ALA A 194 -9.73 8.19 10.36
C ALA A 194 -8.64 9.26 10.42
N ILE A 195 -8.85 10.33 9.64
CA ILE A 195 -8.11 11.59 9.79
C ILE A 195 -8.86 12.44 10.80
N TRP A 196 -8.17 12.98 11.80
CA TRP A 196 -8.79 13.79 12.83
C TRP A 196 -7.82 14.82 13.41
N ALA A 197 -8.33 15.76 14.21
CA ALA A 197 -7.55 16.86 14.77
C ALA A 197 -6.86 17.73 13.70
N GLY A 198 -5.84 18.47 14.09
CA GLY A 198 -5.12 19.39 13.20
C GLY A 198 -5.77 20.78 13.18
N GLU A 199 -5.23 21.65 12.32
CA GLU A 199 -5.72 23.00 12.08
C GLU A 199 -5.63 23.36 10.61
N THR A 200 -6.66 23.98 10.05
CA THR A 200 -6.68 24.51 8.69
C THR A 200 -6.86 26.02 8.69
N GLN A 201 -6.45 26.69 7.61
CA GLN A 201 -6.67 28.13 7.49
C GLN A 201 -8.16 28.50 7.48
N GLU A 202 -9.00 27.64 6.91
CA GLU A 202 -10.42 27.93 6.70
C GLU A 202 -11.27 27.63 7.93
N LEU A 203 -11.01 26.52 8.61
CA LEU A 203 -11.84 26.03 9.71
C LEU A 203 -11.21 26.27 11.08
N GLY A 204 -9.95 26.76 11.13
CA GLY A 204 -9.19 26.87 12.36
C GLY A 204 -8.86 25.51 12.97
N LYS A 205 -8.78 25.47 14.29
CA LYS A 205 -8.42 24.27 15.06
C LYS A 205 -9.59 23.28 15.11
N LEU A 206 -9.34 22.07 14.64
CA LEU A 206 -10.31 20.97 14.64
C LEU A 206 -10.31 20.25 16.02
N PRO A 207 -11.42 19.57 16.39
CA PRO A 207 -11.55 18.86 17.66
C PRO A 207 -10.41 17.86 17.87
N SER A 208 -9.70 17.97 19.02
CA SER A 208 -8.47 17.21 19.28
C SER A 208 -8.32 16.72 20.73
N SER A 209 -9.38 16.84 21.56
CA SER A 209 -9.35 16.35 22.93
C SER A 209 -9.41 14.82 23.00
N PHE A 210 -9.09 14.25 24.16
CA PHE A 210 -9.26 12.81 24.39
C PHE A 210 -10.72 12.35 24.21
N LYS A 211 -11.70 13.20 24.57
CA LYS A 211 -13.12 12.93 24.32
C LYS A 211 -13.42 12.87 22.82
N ASP A 212 -12.81 13.73 22.02
CA ASP A 212 -12.95 13.72 20.57
C ASP A 212 -12.31 12.46 19.98
N TYR A 213 -11.14 12.06 20.47
CA TYR A 213 -10.53 10.79 20.10
C TYR A 213 -11.46 9.59 20.33
N LEU A 214 -12.16 9.52 21.46
CA LEU A 214 -13.11 8.44 21.72
C LEU A 214 -14.28 8.44 20.71
N LYS A 215 -14.74 9.63 20.29
CA LYS A 215 -15.73 9.75 19.21
C LYS A 215 -15.18 9.23 17.87
N VAL A 216 -13.97 9.64 17.50
CA VAL A 216 -13.28 9.15 16.29
C VAL A 216 -13.12 7.64 16.35
N PHE A 217 -12.73 7.10 17.50
CA PHE A 217 -12.55 5.66 17.69
C PHE A 217 -13.81 4.83 17.35
N ILE A 218 -15.00 5.31 17.71
CA ILE A 218 -16.27 4.63 17.45
C ILE A 218 -17.05 5.22 16.27
N SER A 219 -16.46 6.14 15.51
CA SER A 219 -17.11 6.86 14.40
C SER A 219 -18.40 7.58 14.84
N ALA A 220 -18.40 8.16 16.04
CA ALA A 220 -19.53 8.91 16.58
C ALA A 220 -19.58 10.33 16.01
N ASP A 221 -20.79 10.90 16.01
CA ASP A 221 -21.06 12.22 15.47
C ASP A 221 -20.26 13.34 16.15
N GLY A 222 -19.80 14.26 15.32
CA GLY A 222 -19.26 15.55 15.68
C GLY A 222 -20.36 16.56 16.05
N PRO A 223 -20.01 17.84 16.19
CA PRO A 223 -20.99 18.90 16.28
C PRO A 223 -21.75 19.06 14.95
N LEU A 224 -23.02 19.46 15.02
CA LEU A 224 -23.77 19.90 13.83
C LEU A 224 -23.13 21.19 13.30
N LEU A 225 -22.71 21.19 12.06
CA LEU A 225 -22.17 22.38 11.40
C LEU A 225 -23.31 23.20 10.79
N GLU A 226 -23.10 24.52 10.68
CA GLU A 226 -24.07 25.42 10.09
C GLU A 226 -24.36 25.05 8.61
N GLY A 227 -25.63 24.90 8.28
CA GLY A 227 -26.08 24.51 6.93
C GLY A 227 -26.14 23.01 6.69
N GLU A 228 -25.64 22.18 7.58
CA GLU A 228 -25.74 20.72 7.44
C GLU A 228 -27.08 20.20 8.01
N PRO A 229 -27.72 19.23 7.33
CA PRO A 229 -29.02 18.69 7.75
C PRO A 229 -28.94 17.77 8.97
N HIS A 230 -27.78 17.20 9.24
CA HIS A 230 -27.51 16.33 10.39
C HIS A 230 -26.01 16.36 10.71
N PRO A 231 -25.61 16.00 11.94
CA PRO A 231 -24.19 15.88 12.28
C PRO A 231 -23.56 14.72 11.51
N ASN A 232 -22.32 14.93 11.09
CA ASN A 232 -21.47 13.89 10.49
C ASN A 232 -20.53 13.31 11.53
N ALA A 233 -19.97 12.13 11.28
CA ALA A 233 -18.95 11.55 12.12
C ALA A 233 -17.75 12.49 12.30
N LEU A 234 -17.21 12.56 13.52
CA LEU A 234 -16.11 13.46 13.84
C LEU A 234 -14.81 13.02 13.18
N GLY A 235 -14.32 13.78 12.21
CA GLY A 235 -13.15 13.47 11.40
C GLY A 235 -13.52 13.00 9.99
N SER A 236 -12.55 12.53 9.24
CA SER A 236 -12.75 11.88 7.92
C SER A 236 -12.50 10.38 8.06
N HIS A 237 -13.54 9.59 7.92
CA HIS A 237 -13.51 8.15 8.10
C HIS A 237 -13.47 7.44 6.77
N VAL A 238 -12.59 6.45 6.67
CA VAL A 238 -12.47 5.56 5.52
C VAL A 238 -12.23 4.13 6.00
N GLY A 239 -12.61 3.16 5.20
CA GLY A 239 -12.35 1.77 5.55
C GLY A 239 -12.68 0.78 4.45
N ILE A 240 -12.47 -0.49 4.75
CA ILE A 240 -12.84 -1.61 3.89
C ILE A 240 -13.46 -2.74 4.69
N TRP A 241 -14.47 -3.36 4.11
CA TRP A 241 -14.72 -4.78 4.33
C TRP A 241 -13.74 -5.55 3.45
N ASP A 242 -12.99 -6.46 4.05
CA ASP A 242 -11.91 -7.19 3.37
C ASP A 242 -12.16 -8.69 3.44
N PHE A 243 -12.43 -9.28 2.27
CA PHE A 243 -12.72 -10.71 2.12
C PHE A 243 -11.58 -11.36 1.35
N ASN A 244 -11.03 -12.44 1.91
CA ASN A 244 -10.00 -13.23 1.23
C ASN A 244 -10.29 -14.72 1.38
N PHE A 245 -10.25 -15.43 0.26
CA PHE A 245 -10.29 -16.88 0.19
C PHE A 245 -8.98 -17.38 -0.40
N ASN A 246 -8.33 -18.31 0.28
CA ASN A 246 -7.10 -18.95 -0.18
C ASN A 246 -7.29 -20.46 -0.20
N LYS A 247 -6.96 -21.10 -1.32
CA LYS A 247 -6.88 -22.55 -1.45
C LYS A 247 -5.47 -22.95 -1.88
N LYS A 248 -4.81 -23.77 -1.04
CA LYS A 248 -3.50 -24.34 -1.34
C LYS A 248 -3.66 -25.71 -1.99
N TYR A 249 -2.79 -26.02 -2.94
CA TYR A 249 -2.67 -27.27 -3.64
C TYR A 249 -1.29 -27.88 -3.39
N GLU A 250 -1.05 -29.08 -3.88
CA GLU A 250 0.30 -29.69 -3.86
C GLU A 250 1.27 -28.90 -4.74
N GLY A 251 2.56 -28.95 -4.38
CA GLY A 251 3.63 -28.27 -5.13
C GLY A 251 3.60 -26.75 -5.08
N ASP A 252 3.34 -26.16 -3.89
CA ASP A 252 3.33 -24.71 -3.62
C ASP A 252 2.35 -23.91 -4.49
N ARG A 253 1.39 -24.57 -5.13
CA ARG A 253 0.33 -23.93 -5.91
C ARG A 253 -0.75 -23.38 -5.00
N SER A 254 -1.22 -22.19 -5.29
CA SER A 254 -2.40 -21.65 -4.59
C SER A 254 -3.24 -20.73 -5.46
N ILE A 255 -4.52 -20.66 -5.11
CA ILE A 255 -5.46 -19.67 -5.66
C ILE A 255 -5.86 -18.76 -4.51
N LYS A 256 -5.77 -17.46 -4.73
CA LYS A 256 -6.33 -16.43 -3.86
C LYS A 256 -7.44 -15.70 -4.58
N LEU A 257 -8.56 -15.49 -3.91
CA LEU A 257 -9.64 -14.63 -4.36
C LEU A 257 -9.85 -13.59 -3.26
N TYR A 258 -10.01 -12.32 -3.62
CA TYR A 258 -10.23 -11.27 -2.63
C TYR A 258 -11.16 -10.19 -3.12
N TYR A 259 -11.81 -9.52 -2.17
CA TYR A 259 -12.65 -8.36 -2.40
C TYR A 259 -12.47 -7.35 -1.28
N GLN A 260 -12.08 -6.14 -1.62
CA GLN A 260 -11.98 -4.99 -0.74
C GLN A 260 -13.13 -4.03 -1.06
N HIS A 261 -14.18 -4.09 -0.25
CA HIS A 261 -15.32 -3.19 -0.36
C HIS A 261 -15.03 -1.92 0.43
N TYR A 262 -14.97 -0.79 -0.25
CA TYR A 262 -14.62 0.50 0.36
C TYR A 262 -15.85 1.19 0.94
N PHE A 263 -15.68 1.83 2.10
CA PHE A 263 -16.68 2.67 2.73
C PHE A 263 -16.05 3.93 3.33
N GLU A 264 -16.78 5.04 3.35
CA GLU A 264 -16.44 6.31 3.99
C GLU A 264 -17.48 6.72 5.04
N ASP A 265 -18.70 6.24 4.88
CA ASP A 265 -19.85 6.55 5.73
C ASP A 265 -20.67 5.31 6.10
N THR A 266 -21.74 5.53 6.85
CA THR A 266 -22.67 4.47 7.26
C THR A 266 -23.42 3.86 6.07
N SER A 267 -23.67 4.61 5.00
CA SER A 267 -24.37 4.12 3.81
C SER A 267 -23.50 3.10 3.06
N SER A 268 -22.27 3.43 2.77
CA SER A 268 -21.31 2.56 2.11
C SER A 268 -20.86 1.40 3.02
N LEU A 269 -20.79 1.59 4.35
CA LEU A 269 -20.59 0.50 5.31
C LEU A 269 -21.67 -0.58 5.19
N ARG A 270 -22.91 -0.21 4.81
CA ARG A 270 -24.05 -1.10 4.55
C ARG A 270 -24.16 -1.54 3.09
N PHE A 271 -23.12 -1.38 2.28
CA PHE A 271 -23.08 -1.76 0.87
C PHE A 271 -24.02 -0.97 -0.04
N ALA A 272 -24.41 0.28 0.30
CA ALA A 272 -25.22 1.11 -0.58
C ALA A 272 -24.53 1.45 -1.91
N ASN A 273 -23.20 1.51 -1.92
CA ASN A 273 -22.33 1.62 -3.11
C ASN A 273 -22.15 0.27 -3.86
N LYS A 274 -23.03 -0.71 -3.58
CA LYS A 274 -23.14 -2.01 -4.27
C LYS A 274 -21.85 -2.82 -4.23
N THR A 275 -21.21 -3.00 -5.40
CA THR A 275 -20.02 -3.83 -5.60
C THR A 275 -18.77 -3.02 -5.85
N ASP A 276 -18.79 -1.72 -5.55
CA ASP A 276 -17.62 -0.88 -5.67
C ASP A 276 -16.50 -1.37 -4.76
N GLY A 277 -15.28 -1.20 -5.23
CA GLY A 277 -14.08 -1.70 -4.55
C GLY A 277 -13.10 -2.38 -5.49
N LEU A 278 -12.24 -3.20 -4.92
CA LEU A 278 -11.20 -3.96 -5.61
C LEU A 278 -11.50 -5.46 -5.52
N TRP A 279 -11.72 -6.08 -6.64
CA TRP A 279 -11.86 -7.53 -6.81
C TRP A 279 -10.57 -8.09 -7.37
N GLY A 280 -10.06 -9.18 -6.84
CA GLY A 280 -8.83 -9.78 -7.33
C GLY A 280 -8.84 -11.29 -7.30
N ALA A 281 -8.10 -11.88 -8.25
CA ALA A 281 -7.78 -13.30 -8.28
C ALA A 281 -6.30 -13.47 -8.61
N GLU A 282 -5.59 -14.26 -7.79
CA GLU A 282 -4.18 -14.58 -8.00
C GLU A 282 -3.99 -16.10 -8.10
N LEU A 283 -3.29 -16.53 -9.16
CA LEU A 283 -2.85 -17.89 -9.41
C LEU A 283 -1.34 -17.97 -9.16
N ILE A 284 -0.93 -18.71 -8.15
CA ILE A 284 0.47 -18.84 -7.74
C ILE A 284 0.99 -20.21 -8.14
N ASN A 285 2.09 -20.25 -8.89
CA ASN A 285 2.82 -21.46 -9.30
C ASN A 285 2.00 -22.49 -10.10
N PHE A 286 0.89 -22.12 -10.77
CA PHE A 286 0.19 -23.03 -11.69
C PHE A 286 1.00 -23.28 -12.97
N LEU A 287 1.77 -22.29 -13.43
CA LEU A 287 2.95 -22.54 -14.26
C LEU A 287 4.18 -22.45 -13.36
N PRO A 288 5.22 -23.26 -13.58
CA PRO A 288 6.40 -23.28 -12.72
C PRO A 288 6.98 -21.88 -12.50
N LYS A 289 7.16 -21.53 -11.21
CA LYS A 289 7.71 -20.23 -10.76
C LYS A 289 6.98 -19.00 -11.32
N THR A 290 5.69 -19.11 -11.59
CA THR A 290 4.91 -18.03 -12.21
C THR A 290 3.68 -17.69 -11.40
N ASN A 291 3.47 -16.40 -11.18
CA ASN A 291 2.28 -15.84 -10.57
C ASN A 291 1.51 -15.01 -11.60
N PHE A 292 0.20 -15.19 -11.61
CA PHE A 292 -0.75 -14.41 -12.41
C PHE A 292 -1.74 -13.74 -11.50
N LEU A 293 -2.05 -12.50 -11.78
CA LEU A 293 -3.03 -11.71 -11.05
C LEU A 293 -3.96 -11.01 -12.03
N ILE A 294 -5.24 -11.03 -11.73
CA ILE A 294 -6.26 -10.19 -12.37
C ILE A 294 -6.99 -9.40 -11.30
N GLU A 295 -7.17 -8.12 -11.53
CA GLU A 295 -7.96 -7.23 -10.69
C GLU A 295 -8.99 -6.47 -11.51
N TYR A 296 -10.15 -6.25 -10.89
CA TYR A 296 -11.20 -5.36 -11.36
C TYR A 296 -11.48 -4.32 -10.28
N ILE A 297 -11.36 -3.05 -10.65
CA ILE A 297 -11.60 -1.91 -9.79
C ILE A 297 -12.85 -1.19 -10.29
N ASN A 298 -13.81 -1.01 -9.39
CA ASN A 298 -15.03 -0.24 -9.68
C ASN A 298 -15.24 0.85 -8.63
N THR A 299 -15.55 2.08 -9.08
CA THR A 299 -15.85 3.23 -8.24
C THR A 299 -17.10 3.98 -8.71
N LYS A 300 -17.95 3.38 -9.54
CA LYS A 300 -19.06 4.07 -10.25
C LYS A 300 -20.31 4.24 -9.42
N ASN A 301 -20.45 3.49 -8.33
CA ASN A 301 -21.63 3.50 -7.50
C ASN A 301 -21.44 4.24 -6.17
N ALA A 302 -20.45 5.15 -6.09
CA ALA A 302 -20.28 5.99 -4.91
C ALA A 302 -21.61 6.64 -4.53
N TRP A 303 -22.05 6.42 -3.30
CA TRP A 303 -23.37 6.77 -2.84
C TRP A 303 -23.35 7.23 -1.39
N SER A 304 -24.09 8.29 -1.10
CA SER A 304 -24.41 8.73 0.25
C SER A 304 -25.91 8.75 0.46
N ASP A 305 -26.34 8.59 1.70
CA ASP A 305 -27.75 8.68 2.07
C ASP A 305 -28.35 10.07 1.74
N PRO A 306 -29.67 10.19 1.50
CA PRO A 306 -30.31 11.48 1.29
C PRO A 306 -30.00 12.48 2.42
N PRO A 307 -29.81 13.78 2.11
CA PRO A 307 -30.18 14.41 0.82
C PRO A 307 -29.10 14.36 -0.27
N TYR A 308 -27.90 13.86 0.02
CA TYR A 308 -26.75 14.01 -0.89
C TYR A 308 -26.81 13.11 -2.11
N GLN A 309 -27.17 11.84 -1.99
CA GLN A 309 -27.37 10.83 -3.05
C GLN A 309 -26.13 10.52 -3.90
N ARG A 310 -25.10 11.36 -3.89
CA ARG A 310 -23.82 11.15 -4.57
C ARG A 310 -22.69 11.35 -3.60
N ASP A 311 -21.62 10.60 -3.78
CA ASP A 311 -20.41 10.68 -3.00
C ASP A 311 -19.18 10.55 -3.88
N TYR A 312 -18.02 10.85 -3.33
CA TYR A 312 -16.72 10.74 -4.00
C TYR A 312 -15.77 10.02 -3.09
N TYR A 313 -15.09 9.02 -3.58
CA TYR A 313 -14.06 8.32 -2.84
C TYR A 313 -12.84 9.20 -2.62
N TYR A 314 -12.18 9.02 -1.45
CA TYR A 314 -10.97 9.73 -1.03
C TYR A 314 -11.16 11.25 -0.89
N TRP A 315 -12.37 11.72 -0.65
CA TRP A 315 -12.67 13.13 -0.46
C TRP A 315 -13.36 13.38 0.88
N ASN A 316 -13.09 14.55 1.46
CA ASN A 316 -13.79 15.01 2.66
C ASN A 316 -13.89 16.53 2.65
N TYR A 317 -14.97 17.08 3.17
CA TYR A 317 -15.22 18.52 3.16
C TYR A 317 -14.38 19.30 4.18
N GLN A 318 -13.96 18.70 5.29
CA GLN A 318 -13.08 19.31 6.30
C GLN A 318 -11.60 19.05 5.98
N TYR A 319 -11.27 17.85 5.53
CA TYR A 319 -9.93 17.42 5.16
C TYR A 319 -9.79 17.41 3.64
N LYS A 320 -9.80 18.62 3.03
CA LYS A 320 -9.92 18.82 1.57
C LYS A 320 -8.82 18.19 0.73
N LEU A 321 -7.64 17.87 1.33
CA LEU A 321 -6.63 17.07 0.64
C LEU A 321 -7.06 15.60 0.47
N GLY A 322 -8.16 15.21 1.12
CA GLY A 322 -8.74 13.87 1.04
C GLY A 322 -7.84 12.79 1.62
N TRP A 323 -8.08 11.56 1.18
CA TRP A 323 -7.29 10.39 1.60
C TRP A 323 -5.94 10.37 0.87
N SER A 324 -5.07 11.32 1.21
CA SER A 324 -3.77 11.54 0.56
C SER A 324 -2.68 11.91 1.57
N TYR A 325 -1.44 11.65 1.20
CA TYR A 325 -0.25 12.02 1.96
C TYR A 325 0.87 12.41 1.00
N GLU A 326 1.54 13.55 1.25
CA GLU A 326 2.58 14.10 0.37
C GLU A 326 2.13 14.16 -1.11
N ASN A 327 0.93 14.71 -1.36
CA ASN A 327 0.29 14.91 -2.67
C ASN A 327 -0.09 13.63 -3.43
N ASN A 328 0.02 12.44 -2.82
CA ASN A 328 -0.36 11.19 -3.43
C ASN A 328 -1.48 10.51 -2.65
N ALA A 329 -2.42 9.87 -3.36
CA ALA A 329 -3.45 9.06 -2.72
C ALA A 329 -2.81 7.96 -1.85
N LEU A 330 -3.28 7.81 -0.61
CA LEU A 330 -2.85 6.75 0.30
C LEU A 330 -3.28 5.37 -0.19
N GLY A 331 -4.45 5.29 -0.80
CA GLY A 331 -5.00 4.07 -1.36
C GLY A 331 -4.60 3.81 -2.81
N ASN A 332 -5.48 3.12 -3.54
CA ASN A 332 -5.24 2.73 -4.93
C ASN A 332 -5.10 3.96 -5.85
N PRO A 333 -4.03 4.07 -6.65
CA PRO A 333 -3.76 5.22 -7.50
C PRO A 333 -4.78 5.44 -8.62
N LEU A 334 -5.60 4.42 -8.93
CA LEU A 334 -6.65 4.50 -9.95
C LEU A 334 -7.94 5.14 -9.41
N VAL A 335 -8.09 5.18 -8.08
CA VAL A 335 -9.21 5.85 -7.41
C VAL A 335 -8.85 7.32 -7.25
N LYS A 336 -9.64 8.17 -7.87
CA LYS A 336 -9.46 9.62 -7.80
C LYS A 336 -10.76 10.27 -7.38
N ALA A 337 -10.67 11.21 -6.44
CA ALA A 337 -11.79 12.07 -6.11
C ALA A 337 -12.35 12.69 -7.38
N PHE A 338 -13.65 12.76 -7.52
CA PHE A 338 -14.39 13.33 -8.66
C PHE A 338 -14.23 12.62 -10.02
N LYS A 339 -13.47 11.52 -10.12
CA LYS A 339 -13.29 10.76 -11.37
C LYS A 339 -13.60 9.28 -11.15
N LEU A 340 -14.88 8.96 -11.11
CA LEU A 340 -15.35 7.59 -10.99
C LEU A 340 -15.03 6.78 -12.25
N GLY A 341 -14.78 5.49 -12.10
CA GLY A 341 -14.41 4.64 -13.23
C GLY A 341 -14.33 3.16 -12.92
N GLU A 342 -14.09 2.41 -13.98
CA GLU A 342 -13.86 0.97 -13.95
C GLU A 342 -12.53 0.65 -14.62
N PHE A 343 -11.76 -0.24 -14.03
CA PHE A 343 -10.44 -0.61 -14.51
C PHE A 343 -10.25 -2.13 -14.41
N VAL A 344 -9.53 -2.69 -15.36
CA VAL A 344 -8.97 -4.05 -15.28
C VAL A 344 -7.47 -3.95 -15.25
N HIS A 345 -6.85 -4.63 -14.29
CA HIS A 345 -5.42 -4.78 -14.16
C HIS A 345 -5.04 -6.26 -14.27
N LEU A 346 -4.02 -6.54 -15.06
CA LEU A 346 -3.41 -7.86 -15.18
C LEU A 346 -1.94 -7.75 -14.76
N GLY A 347 -1.51 -8.66 -13.90
CA GLY A 347 -0.13 -8.80 -13.49
C GLY A 347 0.38 -10.22 -13.75
N SER A 348 1.60 -10.35 -14.24
CA SER A 348 2.28 -11.65 -14.35
C SER A 348 3.76 -11.48 -14.03
N LYS A 349 4.28 -12.34 -13.17
CA LYS A 349 5.69 -12.36 -12.79
C LYS A 349 6.16 -13.80 -12.66
N GLY A 350 7.33 -14.08 -13.22
CA GLY A 350 7.84 -15.44 -13.16
C GLY A 350 9.23 -15.61 -13.73
N GLU A 351 9.61 -16.89 -13.88
CA GLU A 351 10.86 -17.32 -14.48
C GLU A 351 10.62 -18.17 -15.73
N ILE A 352 11.34 -17.84 -16.79
CA ILE A 352 11.41 -18.66 -18.02
C ILE A 352 12.88 -18.97 -18.26
N SER A 353 13.30 -20.23 -18.04
CA SER A 353 14.70 -20.63 -18.04
C SER A 353 15.51 -19.81 -17.00
N GLU A 354 16.50 -19.06 -17.43
CA GLU A 354 17.35 -18.19 -16.59
C GLU A 354 16.87 -16.72 -16.50
N TYR A 355 15.74 -16.41 -17.15
CA TYR A 355 15.20 -15.07 -17.24
C TYR A 355 14.01 -14.89 -16.28
N HIS A 356 14.02 -13.79 -15.53
CA HIS A 356 12.88 -13.35 -14.72
C HIS A 356 12.12 -12.28 -15.49
N TYR A 357 10.82 -12.40 -15.55
CA TYR A 357 9.98 -11.39 -16.19
C TYR A 357 8.96 -10.81 -15.22
N ASP A 358 8.53 -9.58 -15.49
CA ASP A 358 7.44 -8.88 -14.81
C ASP A 358 6.64 -8.12 -15.87
N LEU A 359 5.34 -8.43 -15.99
CA LEU A 359 4.41 -7.83 -16.94
C LEU A 359 3.21 -7.28 -16.18
N ARG A 360 2.84 -6.05 -16.47
CA ARG A 360 1.60 -5.45 -15.97
C ARG A 360 0.88 -4.75 -17.10
N ILE A 361 -0.45 -4.90 -17.10
CA ILE A 361 -1.33 -4.31 -18.09
C ILE A 361 -2.48 -3.66 -17.35
N LEU A 362 -2.80 -2.42 -17.71
CA LEU A 362 -3.93 -1.68 -17.19
C LEU A 362 -4.82 -1.21 -18.33
N ARG A 363 -6.12 -1.40 -18.16
CA ARG A 363 -7.13 -0.88 -19.06
C ARG A 363 -8.26 -0.21 -18.29
N LYS A 364 -8.62 1.01 -18.65
CA LYS A 364 -9.86 1.64 -18.22
C LYS A 364 -11.01 1.17 -19.13
N ILE A 365 -12.11 0.70 -18.53
CA ILE A 365 -13.29 0.26 -19.26
C ILE A 365 -14.03 1.49 -19.81
N ASN A 366 -14.61 1.36 -21.01
CA ASN A 366 -15.38 2.41 -21.68
C ASN A 366 -14.63 3.73 -21.93
N ALA A 367 -13.33 3.67 -22.13
CA ALA A 367 -12.53 4.82 -22.54
C ALA A 367 -11.74 4.47 -23.79
N HIS A 368 -11.76 5.36 -24.79
CA HIS A 368 -10.89 5.26 -25.94
C HIS A 368 -9.46 5.52 -25.49
N ASP A 369 -8.49 4.72 -25.98
CA ASP A 369 -7.05 4.89 -25.78
C ASP A 369 -6.54 4.88 -24.30
N ASN A 370 -7.06 3.97 -23.46
CA ASN A 370 -6.61 3.81 -22.08
C ASN A 370 -5.99 2.42 -21.79
N PHE A 371 -5.18 1.95 -22.72
CA PHE A 371 -4.35 0.77 -22.53
C PHE A 371 -2.94 1.20 -22.11
N LYS A 372 -2.44 0.64 -21.02
CA LYS A 372 -1.09 0.91 -20.50
C LYS A 372 -0.44 -0.42 -20.14
N TYR A 373 0.84 -0.55 -20.41
CA TYR A 373 1.59 -1.71 -19.95
C TYR A 373 3.00 -1.36 -19.49
N THR A 374 3.57 -2.24 -18.66
CA THR A 374 4.99 -2.29 -18.34
C THR A 374 5.47 -3.74 -18.45
N PHE A 375 6.63 -3.92 -19.00
CA PHE A 375 7.28 -5.21 -19.12
C PHE A 375 8.76 -5.09 -18.78
N SER A 376 9.26 -6.00 -17.97
CA SER A 376 10.70 -6.13 -17.73
C SER A 376 11.14 -7.57 -17.84
N ILE A 377 12.36 -7.76 -18.32
CA ILE A 377 13.05 -9.04 -18.35
C ILE A 377 14.45 -8.89 -17.78
N ASN A 378 14.82 -9.79 -16.89
CA ASN A 378 16.06 -9.71 -16.14
C ASN A 378 16.73 -11.08 -16.14
N LYS A 379 18.07 -11.10 -16.16
CA LYS A 379 18.90 -12.32 -16.10
C LYS A 379 19.81 -12.25 -14.88
N ASN A 380 19.94 -13.35 -14.14
CA ASN A 380 20.98 -13.48 -13.13
C ASN A 380 22.31 -13.75 -13.82
N ILE A 381 23.25 -12.82 -13.69
CA ILE A 381 24.62 -13.00 -14.21
C ILE A 381 25.42 -13.91 -13.27
N ASN A 382 25.17 -13.77 -11.97
CA ASN A 382 25.70 -14.62 -10.90
C ASN A 382 24.78 -14.56 -9.68
N ASN A 383 25.17 -15.18 -8.58
CA ASN A 383 24.38 -15.23 -7.34
C ASN A 383 24.15 -13.86 -6.67
N ARG A 384 24.86 -12.82 -7.10
CA ARG A 384 24.80 -11.48 -6.52
C ARG A 384 24.36 -10.40 -7.49
N LEU A 385 24.47 -10.63 -8.80
CA LEU A 385 24.20 -9.62 -9.83
C LEU A 385 23.10 -10.06 -10.78
N LYS A 386 22.11 -9.20 -10.93
CA LYS A 386 21.01 -9.33 -11.89
C LYS A 386 21.01 -8.11 -12.82
N VAL A 387 20.89 -8.34 -14.10
CA VAL A 387 20.83 -7.30 -15.13
C VAL A 387 19.56 -7.47 -15.94
N GLY A 388 18.92 -6.38 -16.30
CA GLY A 388 17.68 -6.43 -17.03
C GLY A 388 17.42 -5.21 -17.91
N VAL A 389 16.39 -5.37 -18.73
CA VAL A 389 15.82 -4.31 -19.54
C VAL A 389 14.32 -4.19 -19.21
N PHE A 390 13.78 -2.99 -19.36
CA PHE A 390 12.37 -2.76 -19.16
C PHE A 390 11.80 -1.84 -20.23
N THR A 391 10.52 -1.96 -20.48
CA THR A 391 9.76 -1.07 -21.38
C THR A 391 8.41 -0.77 -20.77
N MET A 392 7.91 0.42 -21.03
CA MET A 392 6.58 0.87 -20.64
C MET A 392 5.92 1.58 -21.81
N ASN A 393 4.60 1.47 -21.90
CA ASN A 393 3.81 2.18 -22.89
C ASN A 393 2.50 2.69 -22.29
N SER A 394 2.06 3.80 -22.80
CA SER A 394 0.72 4.32 -22.62
C SER A 394 0.17 4.66 -24.01
N SER A 395 -1.09 4.36 -24.27
CA SER A 395 -1.77 4.63 -25.55
C SER A 395 -1.63 6.07 -26.05
N SER A 396 -1.33 7.02 -25.15
CA SER A 396 -1.18 8.45 -25.46
C SER A 396 0.27 8.93 -25.59
N LYS A 397 1.26 8.07 -25.33
CA LYS A 397 2.69 8.47 -25.31
C LYS A 397 3.57 7.43 -26.00
N SER A 398 4.76 7.85 -26.43
CA SER A 398 5.78 6.97 -27.02
C SER A 398 6.28 5.92 -26.02
N ASN A 399 6.84 4.84 -26.53
CA ASN A 399 7.44 3.79 -25.70
C ASN A 399 8.63 4.33 -24.91
N PHE A 400 8.66 3.97 -23.64
CA PHE A 400 9.77 4.21 -22.74
C PHE A 400 10.53 2.89 -22.51
N TYR A 401 11.85 2.95 -22.47
CA TYR A 401 12.68 1.79 -22.20
C TYR A 401 13.90 2.16 -21.37
N GLY A 402 14.47 1.18 -20.68
CA GLY A 402 15.65 1.39 -19.86
C GLY A 402 16.32 0.09 -19.45
N ILE A 403 17.36 0.22 -18.64
CA ILE A 403 18.14 -0.89 -18.10
C ILE A 403 18.09 -0.87 -16.56
N SER A 404 18.21 -2.04 -15.96
CA SER A 404 18.28 -2.20 -14.51
C SER A 404 19.43 -3.09 -14.11
N PHE A 405 20.06 -2.76 -12.99
CA PHE A 405 21.09 -3.55 -12.34
C PHE A 405 20.69 -3.75 -10.90
N SER A 406 20.63 -5.00 -10.43
CA SER A 406 20.30 -5.31 -9.04
C SER A 406 21.37 -6.20 -8.44
N THR A 407 21.75 -5.90 -7.20
CA THR A 407 22.70 -6.72 -6.43
C THR A 407 22.06 -7.13 -5.11
N PHE A 408 22.41 -8.33 -4.65
CA PHE A 408 21.86 -8.96 -3.45
C PHE A 408 23.01 -9.48 -2.58
N PHE A 409 22.93 -9.17 -1.29
CA PHE A 409 23.83 -9.70 -0.26
C PHE A 409 22.96 -10.35 0.82
N LYS A 410 23.31 -11.57 1.16
CA LYS A 410 22.69 -12.33 2.26
C LYS A 410 23.61 -12.40 3.44
#